data_76bf9668ade35451789fb36dd9d759f1
#
_entry.id   76bf9668ade35451789fb36dd9d759f1
#
_cell.length_a   1.000
_cell.length_b   1.000
_cell.length_c   1.000
_cell.angle_alpha   90.00
_cell.angle_beta   90.00
_cell.angle_gamma   90.00
#
_symmetry.space_group_name_H-M   'P 1'
#
loop_
_entity.id
_entity.type
_entity.pdbx_description
1 polymer ?
#
loop_
_entity_poly.entity_id
_entity_poly.type
_entity_poly.pdbx_seq_one_letter_code
_entity_poly.pdbx_strand_id
1 'polypeptide(L)'
;MMRSFLFSFFLVFQFQSFATIRLPAVIGSNMVLQQKSTVKLWGWGSPGEKVNVATTWHGLIDSTVVDGNGKWIVNLRTPAAGGPYGITIKGSNTIELKNVLIGEVWICSGQSNMEFSYNWGAPAMKKDVAAANIPAIRFFQVQKVTALSPQENLAGEWSVCDTNTVKWFSAVAFYFGKRLNDDLNVPIGLINASWGGTPAETWTPSEIVNRDPALAEASRKLKTSAWWPITPGYTYNAMIAPLTNFSIAGAIWYQGESNTGTASTYSKLFGSMIESWRKAWAKELPFYFVQLAPYTYGEKNIAALLREAQVKTLALHQTGIVVTNDLADDTTDIHPKNKKDVGVRLAKMALANTYSLPISGAYSPLYNYMRVDGDMVTLFFKNVGTGLRAEGRTGEGFFIAGADKQFYPAEARIAGSTITLVSKQVKQPAAVRYAFSNTAVGNIFSREGMPLSPFRTDDWEVDTSSVK
;
A
#
# COMPACT_ATOMS: atom_id res chain seq x y z
N MET A 1 -27.76 -79.75 -25.54
CA MET A 1 -27.98 -78.36 -25.30
C MET A 1 -26.65 -77.72 -24.97
N MET A 2 -26.02 -77.09 -25.95
CA MET A 2 -24.74 -76.35 -25.79
C MET A 2 -25.06 -74.84 -25.54
N ARG A 3 -24.74 -74.34 -24.40
CA ARG A 3 -24.87 -72.92 -24.12
C ARG A 3 -23.56 -72.22 -24.50
N SER A 4 -23.58 -71.41 -25.56
CA SER A 4 -22.48 -70.49 -25.95
C SER A 4 -22.48 -69.28 -25.03
N PHE A 5 -21.37 -69.04 -24.31
CA PHE A 5 -21.10 -67.81 -23.58
C PHE A 5 -20.41 -66.79 -24.52
N LEU A 6 -21.13 -65.73 -24.89
CA LEU A 6 -20.53 -64.58 -25.56
C LEU A 6 -19.80 -63.72 -24.52
N PHE A 7 -18.48 -63.61 -24.60
CA PHE A 7 -17.67 -62.65 -23.84
C PHE A 7 -17.63 -61.35 -24.62
N SER A 8 -18.36 -60.31 -24.17
CA SER A 8 -18.24 -58.93 -24.70
C SER A 8 -17.05 -58.30 -24.12
N PHE A 9 -16.03 -58.02 -24.92
CA PHE A 9 -14.85 -57.26 -24.55
C PHE A 9 -15.21 -55.76 -24.63
N PHE A 10 -15.41 -55.10 -23.48
CA PHE A 10 -15.55 -53.64 -23.41
C PHE A 10 -14.16 -53.01 -23.55
N LEU A 11 -13.83 -52.44 -24.70
CA LEU A 11 -12.68 -51.54 -24.87
C LEU A 11 -12.98 -50.22 -24.19
N VAL A 12 -12.40 -50.01 -23.00
CA VAL A 12 -12.42 -48.70 -22.33
C VAL A 12 -11.39 -47.79 -23.03
N PHE A 13 -11.86 -46.94 -23.94
CA PHE A 13 -11.05 -45.83 -24.46
C PHE A 13 -10.83 -44.82 -23.32
N GLN A 14 -9.66 -44.86 -22.69
CA GLN A 14 -9.21 -43.76 -21.83
C GLN A 14 -8.90 -42.56 -22.71
N PHE A 15 -9.82 -41.60 -22.80
CA PHE A 15 -9.50 -40.27 -23.30
C PHE A 15 -8.53 -39.62 -22.30
N GLN A 16 -7.24 -39.64 -22.60
CA GLN A 16 -6.28 -38.78 -21.90
C GLN A 16 -6.58 -37.34 -22.27
N SER A 17 -7.34 -36.66 -21.44
CA SER A 17 -7.48 -35.21 -21.51
C SER A 17 -6.15 -34.59 -21.06
N PHE A 18 -5.33 -34.21 -22.03
CA PHE A 18 -4.12 -33.41 -21.72
C PHE A 18 -4.55 -32.03 -21.28
N ALA A 19 -4.22 -31.67 -20.03
CA ALA A 19 -4.43 -30.30 -19.58
C ALA A 19 -3.45 -29.37 -20.33
N THR A 20 -3.98 -28.40 -21.04
CA THR A 20 -3.17 -27.39 -21.73
C THR A 20 -2.42 -26.50 -20.74
N ILE A 21 -1.25 -25.99 -21.13
CA ILE A 21 -0.53 -24.96 -20.36
C ILE A 21 -1.45 -23.76 -20.12
N ARG A 22 -1.55 -23.34 -18.85
CA ARG A 22 -2.33 -22.18 -18.39
C ARG A 22 -1.47 -21.27 -17.53
N LEU A 23 -1.77 -19.98 -17.57
CA LEU A 23 -1.07 -18.94 -16.82
C LEU A 23 -1.98 -18.30 -15.76
N PRO A 24 -1.45 -17.81 -14.64
CA PRO A 24 -2.20 -16.95 -13.76
C PRO A 24 -2.46 -15.60 -14.45
N ALA A 25 -3.58 -14.95 -14.09
CA ALA A 25 -4.01 -13.72 -14.74
C ALA A 25 -2.97 -12.58 -14.70
N VAL A 26 -2.11 -12.54 -13.68
CA VAL A 26 -1.06 -11.53 -13.56
C VAL A 26 0.06 -11.70 -14.60
N ILE A 27 0.17 -12.88 -15.23
CA ILE A 27 1.10 -13.12 -16.35
C ILE A 27 0.31 -13.02 -17.64
N GLY A 28 0.45 -11.91 -18.34
CA GLY A 28 -0.33 -11.63 -19.54
C GLY A 28 0.34 -10.61 -20.47
N SER A 29 -0.25 -10.43 -21.65
CA SER A 29 0.14 -9.33 -22.53
C SER A 29 -0.03 -7.98 -21.84
N ASN A 30 0.74 -6.98 -22.26
CA ASN A 30 0.81 -5.64 -21.67
C ASN A 30 1.40 -5.59 -20.24
N MET A 31 1.81 -6.68 -19.62
CA MET A 31 2.40 -6.66 -18.28
C MET A 31 3.73 -5.89 -18.25
N VAL A 32 4.11 -5.44 -17.03
CA VAL A 32 5.46 -4.98 -16.73
C VAL A 32 6.14 -6.01 -15.85
N LEU A 33 7.34 -6.43 -16.21
CA LEU A 33 8.22 -7.27 -15.39
C LEU A 33 9.25 -6.40 -14.68
N GLN A 34 9.59 -6.75 -13.43
CA GLN A 34 10.61 -6.03 -12.65
C GLN A 34 11.97 -6.09 -13.35
N GLN A 35 12.62 -4.93 -13.58
CA GLN A 35 13.93 -4.84 -14.22
C GLN A 35 15.08 -5.35 -13.34
N LYS A 36 16.21 -5.70 -13.98
CA LYS A 36 17.48 -6.10 -13.31
C LYS A 36 17.26 -7.11 -12.19
N SER A 37 16.36 -8.07 -12.42
CA SER A 37 15.87 -9.01 -11.43
C SER A 37 15.79 -10.42 -12.00
N THR A 38 15.71 -11.39 -11.13
CA THR A 38 15.25 -12.72 -11.49
C THR A 38 13.75 -12.78 -11.24
N VAL A 39 12.97 -12.83 -12.31
CA VAL A 39 11.50 -12.90 -12.25
C VAL A 39 11.03 -14.33 -12.49
N LYS A 40 9.93 -14.70 -11.88
CA LYS A 40 9.29 -16.00 -12.08
C LYS A 40 8.20 -15.89 -13.12
N LEU A 41 8.18 -16.82 -14.10
CA LEU A 41 6.97 -17.17 -14.83
C LEU A 41 6.50 -18.54 -14.36
N TRP A 42 5.20 -18.68 -14.12
CA TRP A 42 4.64 -19.93 -13.60
C TRP A 42 3.24 -20.17 -14.14
N GLY A 43 2.78 -21.39 -13.97
CA GLY A 43 1.45 -21.78 -14.37
C GLY A 43 1.16 -23.26 -14.12
N TRP A 44 0.20 -23.78 -14.85
CA TRP A 44 -0.29 -25.15 -14.71
C TRP A 44 -0.21 -25.87 -16.05
N GLY A 45 -0.09 -27.19 -16.00
CA GLY A 45 -0.04 -28.08 -17.17
C GLY A 45 -0.20 -29.54 -16.77
N SER A 46 -0.02 -30.46 -17.71
CA SER A 46 -0.03 -31.90 -17.42
C SER A 46 1.26 -32.33 -16.73
N PRO A 47 1.23 -33.11 -15.63
CA PRO A 47 2.43 -33.63 -15.00
C PRO A 47 3.37 -34.31 -16.00
N GLY A 48 4.67 -33.98 -15.91
CA GLY A 48 5.70 -34.45 -16.82
C GLY A 48 5.79 -33.72 -18.17
N GLU A 49 4.90 -32.79 -18.45
CA GLU A 49 4.94 -31.96 -19.66
C GLU A 49 6.14 -30.99 -19.63
N LYS A 50 6.90 -30.95 -20.73
CA LYS A 50 8.00 -30.00 -20.89
C LYS A 50 7.46 -28.65 -21.33
N VAL A 51 7.82 -27.61 -20.60
CA VAL A 51 7.50 -26.20 -20.90
C VAL A 51 8.75 -25.46 -21.31
N ASN A 52 8.73 -24.83 -22.49
CA ASN A 52 9.80 -24.00 -23.01
C ASN A 52 9.33 -22.54 -23.06
N VAL A 53 10.17 -21.63 -22.57
CA VAL A 53 9.90 -20.20 -22.54
C VAL A 53 11.00 -19.49 -23.35
N ALA A 54 10.59 -18.82 -24.40
CA ALA A 54 11.46 -17.98 -25.23
C ALA A 54 11.08 -16.51 -25.04
N THR A 55 12.07 -15.64 -24.90
CA THR A 55 11.88 -14.19 -24.73
C THR A 55 12.65 -13.43 -25.81
N THR A 56 12.09 -12.31 -26.29
CA THR A 56 12.74 -11.53 -27.34
C THR A 56 13.92 -10.68 -26.84
N TRP A 57 14.13 -10.57 -25.53
CA TRP A 57 15.27 -9.83 -24.95
C TRP A 57 16.50 -10.70 -24.66
N HIS A 58 16.37 -12.02 -24.62
CA HIS A 58 17.42 -12.91 -24.11
C HIS A 58 18.01 -13.83 -25.19
N GLY A 59 17.23 -14.15 -26.25
CA GLY A 59 17.68 -15.00 -27.35
C GLY A 59 17.89 -16.49 -27.00
N LEU A 60 17.64 -16.89 -25.73
CA LEU A 60 17.75 -18.25 -25.22
C LEU A 60 16.37 -18.81 -24.91
N ILE A 61 16.29 -20.12 -24.82
CA ILE A 61 15.07 -20.82 -24.40
C ILE A 61 15.34 -21.40 -23.01
N ASP A 62 14.57 -20.91 -22.03
CA ASP A 62 14.51 -21.48 -20.69
C ASP A 62 13.48 -22.62 -20.68
N SER A 63 13.77 -23.70 -19.94
CA SER A 63 12.90 -24.87 -19.93
C SER A 63 12.66 -25.36 -18.51
N THR A 64 11.48 -25.95 -18.28
CA THR A 64 11.12 -26.65 -17.06
C THR A 64 10.21 -27.84 -17.38
N VAL A 65 9.90 -28.66 -16.38
CA VAL A 65 8.94 -29.76 -16.47
C VAL A 65 7.85 -29.52 -15.45
N VAL A 66 6.60 -29.73 -15.84
CA VAL A 66 5.44 -29.66 -14.95
C VAL A 66 5.57 -30.73 -13.86
N ASP A 67 5.48 -30.32 -12.61
CA ASP A 67 5.60 -31.23 -11.46
C ASP A 67 4.39 -32.17 -11.30
N GLY A 68 4.46 -33.09 -10.30
CA GLY A 68 3.38 -34.02 -10.00
C GLY A 68 2.07 -33.37 -9.54
N ASN A 69 2.11 -32.08 -9.12
CA ASN A 69 0.93 -31.29 -8.74
C ASN A 69 0.36 -30.48 -9.92
N GLY A 70 0.86 -30.69 -11.12
CA GLY A 70 0.43 -29.96 -12.30
C GLY A 70 0.91 -28.52 -12.39
N LYS A 71 2.03 -28.18 -11.72
CA LYS A 71 2.60 -26.82 -11.65
C LYS A 71 3.96 -26.77 -12.34
N TRP A 72 4.26 -25.62 -12.92
CA TRP A 72 5.58 -25.31 -13.45
C TRP A 72 6.03 -23.90 -13.09
N ILE A 73 7.32 -23.70 -13.03
CA ILE A 73 7.96 -22.41 -12.79
C ILE A 73 9.27 -22.31 -13.57
N VAL A 74 9.52 -21.14 -14.15
CA VAL A 74 10.77 -20.77 -14.81
C VAL A 74 11.26 -19.46 -14.23
N ASN A 75 12.55 -19.37 -13.91
CA ASN A 75 13.19 -18.15 -13.47
C ASN A 75 13.89 -17.48 -14.65
N LEU A 76 13.47 -16.26 -14.97
CA LEU A 76 14.02 -15.47 -16.09
C LEU A 76 14.80 -14.28 -15.56
N ARG A 77 15.97 -14.00 -16.16
CA ARG A 77 16.70 -12.76 -15.90
C ARG A 77 16.17 -11.65 -16.79
N THR A 78 15.74 -10.55 -16.17
CA THR A 78 15.31 -9.34 -16.88
C THR A 78 16.48 -8.37 -17.02
N PRO A 79 16.66 -7.75 -18.21
CA PRO A 79 17.64 -6.69 -18.42
C PRO A 79 17.24 -5.38 -17.71
N ALA A 80 17.92 -4.30 -18.02
CA ALA A 80 17.48 -2.94 -17.71
C ALA A 80 16.15 -2.64 -18.41
N ALA A 81 15.44 -1.63 -17.90
CA ALA A 81 14.14 -1.19 -18.41
C ALA A 81 14.11 -1.03 -19.92
N GLY A 82 13.01 -1.41 -20.54
CA GLY A 82 12.82 -1.33 -21.97
C GLY A 82 11.60 -2.10 -22.48
N GLY A 83 11.55 -2.31 -23.75
CA GLY A 83 10.46 -2.99 -24.47
C GLY A 83 9.89 -2.12 -25.59
N PRO A 84 8.80 -2.58 -26.26
CA PRO A 84 8.02 -3.80 -25.93
C PRO A 84 8.70 -5.10 -26.35
N TYR A 85 8.52 -6.11 -25.54
CA TYR A 85 9.04 -7.45 -25.75
C TYR A 85 7.90 -8.47 -25.95
N GLY A 86 8.27 -9.65 -26.49
CA GLY A 86 7.42 -10.81 -26.59
C GLY A 86 7.93 -11.97 -25.73
N ILE A 87 7.01 -12.79 -25.24
CA ILE A 87 7.29 -14.04 -24.57
C ILE A 87 6.45 -15.13 -25.22
N THR A 88 7.11 -16.21 -25.65
CA THR A 88 6.45 -17.42 -26.18
C THR A 88 6.62 -18.56 -25.19
N ILE A 89 5.52 -19.13 -24.71
CA ILE A 89 5.49 -20.28 -23.82
C ILE A 89 4.91 -21.45 -24.59
N LYS A 90 5.72 -22.51 -24.73
CA LYS A 90 5.39 -23.69 -25.55
C LYS A 90 5.42 -24.96 -24.71
N GLY A 91 4.30 -25.64 -24.65
CA GLY A 91 4.11 -26.98 -24.14
C GLY A 91 3.23 -27.78 -25.12
N SER A 92 2.16 -28.39 -24.64
CA SER A 92 1.12 -29.02 -25.48
C SER A 92 0.36 -28.00 -26.33
N ASN A 93 0.29 -26.77 -25.90
CA ASN A 93 -0.18 -25.60 -26.64
C ASN A 93 0.92 -24.52 -26.67
N THR A 94 0.67 -23.45 -27.40
CA THR A 94 1.54 -22.27 -27.43
C THR A 94 0.78 -21.05 -26.96
N ILE A 95 1.37 -20.29 -26.04
CA ILE A 95 0.86 -19.01 -25.54
C ILE A 95 1.85 -17.93 -25.92
N GLU A 96 1.36 -16.89 -26.59
CA GLU A 96 2.15 -15.70 -26.96
C GLU A 96 1.72 -14.50 -26.11
N LEU A 97 2.64 -13.95 -25.35
CA LEU A 97 2.45 -12.68 -24.61
C LEU A 97 3.12 -11.57 -25.39
N LYS A 98 2.35 -10.51 -25.69
CA LYS A 98 2.78 -9.40 -26.53
C LYS A 98 2.83 -8.11 -25.72
N ASN A 99 3.63 -7.14 -26.20
CA ASN A 99 3.71 -5.81 -25.60
C ASN A 99 4.12 -5.81 -24.12
N VAL A 100 5.02 -6.76 -23.76
CA VAL A 100 5.58 -6.86 -22.40
C VAL A 100 6.64 -5.76 -22.24
N LEU A 101 6.58 -5.03 -21.13
CA LEU A 101 7.59 -4.06 -20.76
C LEU A 101 8.44 -4.58 -19.60
N ILE A 102 9.66 -4.09 -19.50
CA ILE A 102 10.54 -4.30 -18.34
C ILE A 102 10.75 -2.94 -17.68
N GLY A 103 10.50 -2.86 -16.37
CA GLY A 103 10.54 -1.60 -15.62
C GLY A 103 10.37 -1.82 -14.13
N GLU A 104 9.67 -0.93 -13.45
CA GLU A 104 9.42 -1.01 -12.01
C GLU A 104 7.97 -1.43 -11.74
N VAL A 105 7.78 -2.39 -10.84
CA VAL A 105 6.44 -2.90 -10.50
C VAL A 105 6.14 -2.62 -9.03
N TRP A 106 4.97 -2.02 -8.77
CA TRP A 106 4.53 -1.67 -7.43
C TRP A 106 3.14 -2.22 -7.12
N ILE A 107 2.94 -2.74 -5.90
CA ILE A 107 1.60 -3.02 -5.37
C ILE A 107 1.07 -1.75 -4.70
N CYS A 108 -0.19 -1.43 -5.04
CA CYS A 108 -0.96 -0.33 -4.47
C CYS A 108 -2.15 -0.95 -3.74
N SER A 109 -2.15 -0.88 -2.40
CA SER A 109 -3.16 -1.59 -1.61
C SER A 109 -3.69 -0.74 -0.45
N GLY A 110 -4.78 -1.17 0.14
CA GLY A 110 -5.47 -0.48 1.24
C GLY A 110 -6.97 -0.47 1.07
N GLN A 111 -7.61 0.58 1.59
CA GLN A 111 -9.07 0.72 1.54
C GLN A 111 -9.53 1.83 0.56
N SER A 112 -10.70 2.40 0.80
CA SER A 112 -11.36 3.35 -0.12
C SER A 112 -10.48 4.51 -0.58
N ASN A 113 -9.64 5.07 0.27
CA ASN A 113 -8.76 6.17 -0.09
C ASN A 113 -7.65 5.76 -1.08
N MET A 114 -7.20 4.50 -1.08
CA MET A 114 -6.36 3.94 -2.14
C MET A 114 -7.17 3.61 -3.38
N GLU A 115 -8.37 3.06 -3.22
CA GLU A 115 -9.25 2.67 -4.33
C GLU A 115 -9.78 3.86 -5.13
N PHE A 116 -9.89 5.03 -4.52
CA PHE A 116 -10.52 6.23 -5.04
C PHE A 116 -10.02 6.60 -6.44
N SER A 117 -10.94 6.69 -7.41
CA SER A 117 -10.64 6.96 -8.82
C SER A 117 -11.27 8.27 -9.29
N TYR A 118 -10.97 8.68 -10.53
CA TYR A 118 -11.64 9.83 -11.16
C TYR A 118 -13.16 9.65 -11.18
N ASN A 119 -13.64 8.50 -11.65
CA ASN A 119 -15.08 8.24 -11.74
C ASN A 119 -15.76 8.09 -10.38
N TRP A 120 -15.01 7.86 -9.34
CA TRP A 120 -15.54 7.83 -7.96
C TRP A 120 -15.53 9.19 -7.27
N GLY A 121 -15.08 10.24 -7.92
CA GLY A 121 -15.20 11.60 -7.40
C GLY A 121 -13.88 12.34 -7.17
N ALA A 122 -12.85 12.09 -7.97
CA ALA A 122 -11.61 12.86 -7.98
C ALA A 122 -11.61 13.92 -9.14
N PRO A 123 -12.42 14.98 -9.08
CA PRO A 123 -12.60 15.92 -10.20
C PRO A 123 -11.32 16.69 -10.53
N ALA A 124 -10.42 16.87 -9.59
CA ALA A 124 -9.11 17.48 -9.81
C ALA A 124 -8.28 16.74 -10.87
N MET A 125 -8.56 15.43 -11.10
CA MET A 125 -7.90 14.64 -12.15
C MET A 125 -8.36 14.98 -13.58
N LYS A 126 -9.40 15.78 -13.79
CA LYS A 126 -10.03 15.97 -15.11
C LYS A 126 -9.01 16.30 -16.23
N LYS A 127 -8.07 17.21 -15.96
CA LYS A 127 -7.03 17.58 -16.92
C LYS A 127 -6.03 16.43 -17.16
N ASP A 128 -5.60 15.76 -16.09
CA ASP A 128 -4.64 14.67 -16.18
C ASP A 128 -5.25 13.45 -16.88
N VAL A 129 -6.53 13.16 -16.66
CA VAL A 129 -7.29 12.11 -17.35
C VAL A 129 -7.40 12.42 -18.85
N ALA A 130 -7.75 13.64 -19.21
CA ALA A 130 -7.88 14.04 -20.62
C ALA A 130 -6.55 13.95 -21.39
N ALA A 131 -5.44 14.12 -20.69
CA ALA A 131 -4.08 14.03 -21.24
C ALA A 131 -3.45 12.63 -21.10
N ALA A 132 -4.12 11.68 -20.46
CA ALA A 132 -3.58 10.37 -20.18
C ALA A 132 -3.44 9.55 -21.48
N ASN A 133 -2.22 9.49 -21.98
CA ASN A 133 -1.77 8.58 -23.03
C ASN A 133 -0.30 8.26 -22.73
N ILE A 134 -0.09 7.40 -21.75
CA ILE A 134 1.25 7.10 -21.22
C ILE A 134 1.51 5.60 -21.36
N PRO A 135 1.86 5.11 -22.56
CA PRO A 135 2.00 3.68 -22.82
C PRO A 135 3.12 3.01 -21.99
N ALA A 136 3.99 3.78 -21.36
CA ALA A 136 4.97 3.28 -20.40
C ALA A 136 4.37 2.94 -19.03
N ILE A 137 3.15 3.37 -18.70
CA ILE A 137 2.46 3.01 -17.48
C ILE A 137 1.42 1.92 -17.78
N ARG A 138 1.38 0.89 -16.97
CA ARG A 138 0.46 -0.24 -17.08
C ARG A 138 -0.27 -0.46 -15.78
N PHE A 139 -1.54 -0.79 -15.89
CA PHE A 139 -2.44 -1.02 -14.77
C PHE A 139 -2.87 -2.48 -14.73
N PHE A 140 -2.84 -3.07 -13.54
CA PHE A 140 -3.47 -4.34 -13.22
C PHE A 140 -4.45 -4.13 -12.08
N GLN A 141 -5.75 -4.23 -12.39
CA GLN A 141 -6.79 -4.10 -11.37
C GLN A 141 -7.17 -5.47 -10.86
N VAL A 142 -6.88 -5.76 -9.59
CA VAL A 142 -7.28 -6.99 -8.92
C VAL A 142 -8.77 -6.95 -8.62
N GLN A 143 -9.50 -7.99 -8.99
CA GLN A 143 -10.91 -8.13 -8.67
C GLN A 143 -11.10 -8.32 -7.15
N LYS A 144 -12.11 -7.67 -6.58
CA LYS A 144 -12.46 -7.76 -5.16
C LYS A 144 -13.14 -9.09 -4.88
N VAL A 145 -12.42 -10.00 -4.26
CA VAL A 145 -12.88 -11.33 -3.86
C VAL A 145 -12.27 -11.72 -2.52
N THR A 146 -12.90 -12.68 -1.86
CA THR A 146 -12.41 -13.27 -0.60
C THR A 146 -12.20 -14.76 -0.75
N ALA A 147 -11.30 -15.33 0.08
CA ALA A 147 -11.11 -16.78 0.15
C ALA A 147 -10.76 -17.21 1.59
N LEU A 148 -11.16 -18.42 1.95
CA LEU A 148 -10.87 -19.05 3.22
C LEU A 148 -9.40 -19.47 3.35
N SER A 149 -8.74 -19.75 2.23
CA SER A 149 -7.34 -20.17 2.14
C SER A 149 -6.61 -19.42 1.03
N PRO A 150 -5.26 -19.34 1.09
CA PRO A 150 -4.48 -18.71 0.03
C PRO A 150 -4.77 -19.31 -1.35
N GLN A 151 -5.10 -18.45 -2.31
CA GLN A 151 -5.37 -18.82 -3.69
C GLN A 151 -4.09 -18.76 -4.52
N GLU A 152 -4.05 -19.48 -5.63
CA GLU A 152 -2.91 -19.54 -6.56
C GLU A 152 -3.10 -18.65 -7.79
N ASN A 153 -4.33 -18.20 -8.03
CA ASN A 153 -4.70 -17.32 -9.12
C ASN A 153 -5.73 -16.28 -8.64
N LEU A 154 -5.84 -15.22 -9.37
CA LEU A 154 -6.82 -14.16 -9.18
C LEU A 154 -7.41 -13.74 -10.54
N ALA A 155 -8.44 -12.91 -10.53
CA ALA A 155 -8.98 -12.31 -11.74
C ALA A 155 -8.46 -10.88 -11.92
N GLY A 156 -8.13 -10.53 -13.14
CA GLY A 156 -7.62 -9.23 -13.56
C GLY A 156 -6.92 -9.31 -14.90
N GLU A 157 -6.60 -8.15 -15.46
CA GLU A 157 -5.84 -8.06 -16.70
C GLU A 157 -4.98 -6.79 -16.72
N TRP A 158 -3.87 -6.84 -17.46
CA TRP A 158 -3.03 -5.68 -17.69
C TRP A 158 -3.61 -4.78 -18.77
N SER A 159 -3.74 -3.52 -18.48
CA SER A 159 -4.15 -2.47 -19.42
C SER A 159 -3.09 -1.38 -19.58
N VAL A 160 -3.08 -0.76 -20.75
CA VAL A 160 -2.24 0.42 -21.02
C VAL A 160 -2.89 1.64 -20.40
N CYS A 161 -2.10 2.56 -19.85
CA CYS A 161 -2.59 3.83 -19.35
C CYS A 161 -3.04 4.73 -20.51
N ASP A 162 -4.34 4.88 -20.65
CA ASP A 162 -5.00 5.80 -21.57
C ASP A 162 -6.16 6.54 -20.89
N THR A 163 -6.85 7.40 -21.64
CA THR A 163 -7.98 8.19 -21.13
C THR A 163 -9.16 7.36 -20.64
N ASN A 164 -9.30 6.09 -21.03
CA ASN A 164 -10.38 5.20 -20.62
C ASN A 164 -10.01 4.42 -19.38
N THR A 165 -8.82 3.82 -19.35
CA THR A 165 -8.36 2.96 -18.26
C THR A 165 -8.06 3.75 -16.97
N VAL A 166 -7.45 4.94 -17.08
CA VAL A 166 -7.09 5.79 -15.94
C VAL A 166 -8.31 6.28 -15.14
N LYS A 167 -9.47 6.43 -15.77
CA LYS A 167 -10.71 6.90 -15.09
C LYS A 167 -11.17 5.98 -13.97
N TRP A 168 -10.90 4.68 -14.11
CA TRP A 168 -11.34 3.65 -13.18
C TRP A 168 -10.24 3.18 -12.24
N PHE A 169 -8.99 3.57 -12.53
CA PHE A 169 -7.85 3.16 -11.74
C PHE A 169 -7.64 4.06 -10.51
N SER A 170 -6.96 3.56 -9.50
CA SER A 170 -6.58 4.32 -8.30
C SER A 170 -5.91 5.64 -8.67
N ALA A 171 -6.46 6.76 -8.22
CA ALA A 171 -5.88 8.08 -8.43
C ALA A 171 -4.52 8.23 -7.74
N VAL A 172 -4.39 7.74 -6.50
CA VAL A 172 -3.13 7.74 -5.75
C VAL A 172 -2.07 6.93 -6.49
N ALA A 173 -2.41 5.71 -6.91
CA ALA A 173 -1.49 4.85 -7.64
C ALA A 173 -1.09 5.44 -9.01
N PHE A 174 -2.03 6.05 -9.74
CA PHE A 174 -1.74 6.74 -11.00
C PHE A 174 -0.72 7.87 -10.81
N TYR A 175 -0.93 8.77 -9.86
CA TYR A 175 -0.01 9.89 -9.63
C TYR A 175 1.34 9.42 -9.07
N PHE A 176 1.35 8.36 -8.26
CA PHE A 176 2.57 7.70 -7.83
C PHE A 176 3.36 7.17 -9.01
N GLY A 177 2.73 6.36 -9.86
CA GLY A 177 3.38 5.75 -11.02
C GLY A 177 3.79 6.76 -12.07
N LYS A 178 2.96 7.79 -12.31
CA LYS A 178 3.28 8.88 -13.23
C LYS A 178 4.54 9.61 -12.79
N ARG A 179 4.64 9.97 -11.51
CA ARG A 179 5.81 10.66 -10.98
C ARG A 179 7.08 9.78 -11.04
N LEU A 180 6.97 8.47 -10.77
CA LEU A 180 8.09 7.55 -10.95
C LEU A 180 8.51 7.44 -12.41
N ASN A 181 7.56 7.36 -13.35
CA ASN A 181 7.85 7.30 -14.78
C ASN A 181 8.55 8.57 -15.26
N ASP A 182 8.07 9.75 -14.84
CA ASP A 182 8.63 11.05 -15.19
C ASP A 182 10.11 11.19 -14.70
N ASP A 183 10.41 10.76 -13.47
CA ASP A 183 11.73 10.96 -12.86
C ASP A 183 12.73 9.86 -13.21
N LEU A 184 12.30 8.61 -13.36
CA LEU A 184 13.17 7.46 -13.64
C LEU A 184 13.31 7.20 -15.15
N ASN A 185 12.38 7.69 -15.95
CA ASN A 185 12.27 7.40 -17.40
C ASN A 185 12.25 5.88 -17.70
N VAL A 186 11.50 5.11 -16.91
CA VAL A 186 11.32 3.66 -17.08
C VAL A 186 9.85 3.28 -17.08
N PRO A 187 9.45 2.17 -17.71
CA PRO A 187 8.10 1.64 -17.59
C PRO A 187 7.70 1.36 -16.15
N ILE A 188 6.42 1.63 -15.82
CA ILE A 188 5.87 1.41 -14.48
C ILE A 188 4.64 0.49 -14.56
N GLY A 189 4.68 -0.62 -13.84
CA GLY A 189 3.55 -1.50 -13.62
C GLY A 189 2.94 -1.25 -12.24
N LEU A 190 1.63 -0.99 -12.20
CA LEU A 190 0.88 -0.71 -10.97
C LEU A 190 -0.17 -1.81 -10.79
N ILE A 191 -0.05 -2.58 -9.72
CA ILE A 191 -1.01 -3.63 -9.34
C ILE A 191 -1.88 -3.07 -8.22
N ASN A 192 -3.13 -2.72 -8.52
CA ASN A 192 -4.06 -2.20 -7.52
C ASN A 192 -4.87 -3.34 -6.89
N ALA A 193 -4.59 -3.64 -5.63
CA ALA A 193 -5.28 -4.59 -4.79
C ALA A 193 -5.86 -3.83 -3.57
N SER A 194 -6.95 -3.10 -3.76
CA SER A 194 -7.60 -2.29 -2.72
C SER A 194 -9.10 -2.57 -2.65
N TRP A 195 -9.68 -2.38 -1.45
CA TRP A 195 -11.11 -2.58 -1.23
C TRP A 195 -11.63 -1.62 -0.15
N GLY A 196 -12.54 -0.73 -0.51
CA GLY A 196 -13.12 0.26 0.39
C GLY A 196 -13.75 -0.36 1.63
N GLY A 197 -13.55 0.28 2.79
CA GLY A 197 -14.10 -0.15 4.07
C GLY A 197 -13.35 -1.27 4.78
N THR A 198 -12.35 -1.89 4.15
CA THR A 198 -11.65 -3.04 4.76
C THR A 198 -10.69 -2.64 5.88
N PRO A 199 -10.72 -3.33 7.02
CA PRO A 199 -9.71 -3.20 8.07
C PRO A 199 -8.41 -3.96 7.71
N ALA A 200 -7.31 -3.64 8.37
CA ALA A 200 -6.00 -4.24 8.09
C ALA A 200 -5.95 -5.75 8.40
N GLU A 201 -6.80 -6.25 9.29
CA GLU A 201 -6.92 -7.66 9.65
C GLU A 201 -7.20 -8.55 8.43
N THR A 202 -8.07 -8.12 7.52
CA THR A 202 -8.42 -8.94 6.35
C THR A 202 -7.27 -9.05 5.33
N TRP A 203 -6.29 -8.11 5.37
CA TRP A 203 -5.07 -8.09 4.56
C TRP A 203 -3.87 -8.77 5.25
N THR A 204 -4.05 -9.23 6.48
CA THR A 204 -3.06 -9.94 7.29
C THR A 204 -3.41 -11.43 7.32
N PRO A 205 -2.47 -12.37 7.09
CA PRO A 205 -2.74 -13.79 7.22
C PRO A 205 -3.45 -14.14 8.53
N SER A 206 -4.52 -14.94 8.46
CA SER A 206 -5.41 -15.20 9.60
C SER A 206 -4.71 -15.79 10.81
N GLU A 207 -3.71 -16.64 10.59
CA GLU A 207 -2.91 -17.25 11.66
C GLU A 207 -2.12 -16.22 12.47
N ILE A 208 -1.71 -15.11 11.87
CA ILE A 208 -0.99 -14.03 12.57
C ILE A 208 -1.94 -13.31 13.53
N VAL A 209 -3.13 -12.94 13.03
CA VAL A 209 -4.14 -12.25 13.84
C VAL A 209 -4.67 -13.16 14.95
N ASN A 210 -4.99 -14.41 14.64
CA ASN A 210 -5.63 -15.33 15.56
C ASN A 210 -4.71 -15.89 16.66
N ARG A 211 -3.38 -15.95 16.41
CA ARG A 211 -2.40 -16.41 17.41
C ARG A 211 -2.06 -15.36 18.46
N ASP A 212 -2.22 -14.11 18.15
CA ASP A 212 -1.96 -13.01 19.09
C ASP A 212 -3.25 -12.64 19.82
N PRO A 213 -3.32 -12.81 21.17
CA PRO A 213 -4.55 -12.55 21.92
C PRO A 213 -5.09 -11.13 21.78
N ALA A 214 -4.21 -10.12 21.71
CA ALA A 214 -4.61 -8.72 21.61
C ALA A 214 -5.16 -8.41 20.19
N LEU A 215 -4.54 -8.94 19.13
CA LEU A 215 -5.03 -8.79 17.76
C LEU A 215 -6.35 -9.56 17.55
N ALA A 216 -6.45 -10.78 18.09
CA ALA A 216 -7.66 -11.57 18.00
C ALA A 216 -8.83 -10.90 18.74
N GLU A 217 -8.59 -10.28 19.88
CA GLU A 217 -9.62 -9.52 20.60
C GLU A 217 -10.00 -8.24 19.83
N ALA A 218 -9.04 -7.50 19.30
CA ALA A 218 -9.30 -6.31 18.50
C ALA A 218 -10.13 -6.65 17.25
N SER A 219 -9.83 -7.74 16.57
CA SER A 219 -10.57 -8.17 15.38
C SER A 219 -12.04 -8.49 15.66
N ARG A 220 -12.36 -9.00 16.85
CA ARG A 220 -13.75 -9.24 17.28
C ARG A 220 -14.56 -7.97 17.53
N LYS A 221 -13.90 -6.83 17.72
CA LYS A 221 -14.56 -5.51 17.88
C LYS A 221 -14.90 -4.84 16.56
N LEU A 222 -14.44 -5.37 15.44
CA LEU A 222 -14.74 -4.82 14.12
C LEU A 222 -16.22 -4.95 13.79
N LYS A 223 -16.80 -3.89 13.24
CA LYS A 223 -18.21 -3.89 12.83
C LYS A 223 -18.38 -4.63 11.52
N THR A 224 -19.31 -5.58 11.47
CA THR A 224 -19.66 -6.31 10.25
C THR A 224 -20.24 -5.37 9.20
N SER A 225 -19.99 -5.69 7.92
CA SER A 225 -20.50 -4.95 6.78
C SER A 225 -20.99 -5.93 5.70
N ALA A 226 -22.02 -5.53 4.98
CA ALA A 226 -22.45 -6.25 3.76
C ALA A 226 -21.60 -5.91 2.54
N TRP A 227 -20.77 -4.86 2.61
CA TRP A 227 -20.07 -4.30 1.46
C TRP A 227 -18.57 -4.66 1.41
N TRP A 228 -17.98 -5.04 2.54
CA TRP A 228 -16.57 -5.41 2.63
C TRP A 228 -16.33 -6.46 3.70
N PRO A 229 -15.31 -7.31 3.52
CA PRO A 229 -14.95 -8.31 4.52
C PRO A 229 -14.21 -7.68 5.70
N ILE A 230 -14.37 -8.29 6.88
CA ILE A 230 -13.64 -7.93 8.10
C ILE A 230 -12.85 -9.11 8.66
N THR A 231 -13.10 -10.32 8.16
CA THR A 231 -12.48 -11.55 8.68
C THR A 231 -10.98 -11.56 8.35
N PRO A 232 -10.11 -11.84 9.33
CA PRO A 232 -8.68 -11.92 9.13
C PRO A 232 -8.29 -12.85 7.98
N GLY A 233 -7.40 -12.38 7.11
CA GLY A 233 -6.83 -13.15 6.01
C GLY A 233 -7.68 -13.26 4.74
N TYR A 234 -8.94 -12.89 4.75
CA TYR A 234 -9.84 -13.16 3.61
C TYR A 234 -9.44 -12.45 2.31
N THR A 235 -9.07 -11.17 2.37
CA THR A 235 -8.55 -10.46 1.19
C THR A 235 -7.10 -10.82 0.91
N TYR A 236 -6.28 -11.05 1.95
CA TYR A 236 -4.92 -11.55 1.76
C TYR A 236 -4.93 -12.83 0.92
N ASN A 237 -5.76 -13.81 1.29
CA ASN A 237 -5.82 -15.10 0.63
C ASN A 237 -6.18 -15.02 -0.85
N ALA A 238 -7.10 -14.12 -1.21
CA ALA A 238 -7.64 -14.04 -2.57
C ALA A 238 -6.96 -12.99 -3.46
N MET A 239 -6.48 -11.88 -2.87
CA MET A 239 -6.02 -10.72 -3.62
C MET A 239 -4.51 -10.46 -3.50
N ILE A 240 -3.85 -11.00 -2.47
CA ILE A 240 -2.41 -10.80 -2.23
C ILE A 240 -1.62 -12.09 -2.45
N ALA A 241 -2.05 -13.20 -1.84
CA ALA A 241 -1.33 -14.47 -1.92
C ALA A 241 -1.04 -14.92 -3.37
N PRO A 242 -1.96 -14.78 -4.34
CA PRO A 242 -1.69 -15.16 -5.73
C PRO A 242 -0.60 -14.32 -6.43
N LEU A 243 -0.28 -13.15 -5.89
CA LEU A 243 0.72 -12.22 -6.44
C LEU A 243 2.13 -12.46 -5.92
N THR A 244 2.31 -13.26 -4.87
CA THR A 244 3.59 -13.36 -4.13
C THR A 244 4.75 -13.94 -4.95
N ASN A 245 4.47 -14.63 -6.05
CA ASN A 245 5.47 -15.05 -7.03
C ASN A 245 5.83 -13.95 -8.05
N PHE A 246 5.02 -12.92 -8.20
CA PHE A 246 5.29 -11.82 -9.13
C PHE A 246 6.27 -10.83 -8.51
N SER A 247 7.41 -10.62 -9.18
CA SER A 247 8.48 -9.77 -8.65
C SER A 247 8.06 -8.30 -8.66
N ILE A 248 8.23 -7.62 -7.52
CA ILE A 248 7.86 -6.21 -7.33
C ILE A 248 9.00 -5.40 -6.73
N ALA A 249 9.01 -4.10 -6.94
CA ALA A 249 9.93 -3.14 -6.31
C ALA A 249 9.56 -2.90 -4.85
N GLY A 250 8.27 -2.71 -4.56
CA GLY A 250 7.75 -2.40 -3.23
C GLY A 250 6.23 -2.30 -3.19
N ALA A 251 5.71 -1.81 -2.08
CA ALA A 251 4.29 -1.60 -1.86
C ALA A 251 3.99 -0.17 -1.37
N ILE A 252 2.85 0.38 -1.80
CA ILE A 252 2.25 1.58 -1.22
C ILE A 252 0.90 1.23 -0.60
N TRP A 253 0.60 1.83 0.55
CA TRP A 253 -0.56 1.50 1.37
C TRP A 253 -1.32 2.74 1.84
N TYR A 254 -2.65 2.74 1.68
CA TYR A 254 -3.50 3.80 2.23
C TYR A 254 -4.73 3.19 2.89
N GLN A 255 -4.68 3.10 4.22
CA GLN A 255 -5.71 2.48 5.06
C GLN A 255 -5.56 2.99 6.50
N GLY A 256 -6.62 2.90 7.30
CA GLY A 256 -6.60 3.22 8.72
C GLY A 256 -7.99 3.52 9.27
N GLU A 257 -8.89 4.04 8.45
CA GLU A 257 -10.21 4.53 8.85
C GLU A 257 -11.06 3.44 9.53
N SER A 258 -10.95 2.21 9.05
CA SER A 258 -11.69 1.07 9.60
C SER A 258 -11.08 0.48 10.88
N ASN A 259 -9.90 0.96 11.29
CA ASN A 259 -9.20 0.54 12.50
C ASN A 259 -9.11 1.63 13.58
N THR A 260 -9.81 2.76 13.43
CA THR A 260 -9.77 3.83 14.43
C THR A 260 -10.26 3.37 15.80
N GLY A 261 -11.26 2.49 15.87
CA GLY A 261 -11.74 1.88 17.11
C GLY A 261 -10.79 0.82 17.74
N THR A 262 -9.75 0.40 17.00
CA THR A 262 -8.72 -0.58 17.44
C THR A 262 -7.30 -0.01 17.36
N ALA A 263 -7.16 1.32 17.44
CA ALA A 263 -5.89 2.03 17.27
C ALA A 263 -4.76 1.54 18.20
N SER A 264 -5.10 1.08 19.41
CA SER A 264 -4.13 0.60 20.40
C SER A 264 -3.33 -0.63 19.95
N THR A 265 -3.89 -1.45 19.05
CA THR A 265 -3.23 -2.65 18.49
C THR A 265 -2.73 -2.44 17.07
N TYR A 266 -3.06 -1.31 16.43
CA TYR A 266 -2.82 -1.10 15.01
C TYR A 266 -1.34 -1.15 14.62
N SER A 267 -0.44 -0.55 15.39
CA SER A 267 1.00 -0.60 15.06
C SER A 267 1.54 -2.03 15.04
N LYS A 268 1.08 -2.89 15.95
CA LYS A 268 1.43 -4.31 15.99
C LYS A 268 0.83 -5.07 14.81
N LEU A 269 -0.45 -4.87 14.55
CA LEU A 269 -1.16 -5.49 13.41
C LEU A 269 -0.52 -5.12 12.08
N PHE A 270 -0.34 -3.83 11.84
CA PHE A 270 0.20 -3.31 10.60
C PHE A 270 1.66 -3.73 10.40
N GLY A 271 2.47 -3.71 11.47
CA GLY A 271 3.83 -4.23 11.44
C GLY A 271 3.87 -5.71 11.07
N SER A 272 3.04 -6.53 11.69
CA SER A 272 2.94 -7.96 11.40
C SER A 272 2.45 -8.25 9.97
N MET A 273 1.53 -7.41 9.44
CA MET A 273 1.10 -7.49 8.05
C MET A 273 2.28 -7.24 7.09
N ILE A 274 3.02 -6.16 7.29
CA ILE A 274 4.20 -5.81 6.46
C ILE A 274 5.22 -6.95 6.47
N GLU A 275 5.56 -7.47 7.63
CA GLU A 275 6.51 -8.58 7.77
C GLU A 275 6.01 -9.86 7.10
N SER A 276 4.70 -10.15 7.19
CA SER A 276 4.10 -11.31 6.51
C SER A 276 4.18 -11.20 4.99
N TRP A 277 3.96 -10.01 4.43
CA TRP A 277 4.12 -9.76 3.00
C TRP A 277 5.57 -9.91 2.57
N ARG A 278 6.51 -9.33 3.32
CA ARG A 278 7.95 -9.51 3.07
C ARG A 278 8.35 -10.98 3.05
N LYS A 279 7.88 -11.75 4.03
CA LYS A 279 8.10 -13.20 4.08
C LYS A 279 7.53 -13.92 2.87
N ALA A 280 6.31 -13.58 2.45
CA ALA A 280 5.64 -14.20 1.31
C ALA A 280 6.35 -13.91 -0.02
N TRP A 281 6.88 -12.70 -0.21
CA TRP A 281 7.72 -12.35 -1.37
C TRP A 281 9.19 -12.80 -1.23
N ALA A 282 9.60 -13.30 -0.07
CA ALA A 282 11.00 -13.59 0.26
C ALA A 282 11.94 -12.39 -0.05
N LYS A 283 11.48 -11.17 0.26
CA LYS A 283 12.16 -9.91 -0.05
C LYS A 283 11.88 -8.85 1.01
N GLU A 284 12.91 -8.11 1.41
CA GLU A 284 12.76 -6.87 2.21
C GLU A 284 12.11 -5.78 1.35
N LEU A 285 10.80 -5.87 1.19
CA LEU A 285 10.04 -4.92 0.38
C LEU A 285 10.00 -3.54 1.05
N PRO A 286 10.39 -2.47 0.35
CA PRO A 286 10.01 -1.11 0.75
C PRO A 286 8.50 -0.99 0.89
N PHE A 287 8.04 -0.42 1.99
CA PHE A 287 6.62 -0.31 2.29
C PHE A 287 6.30 1.13 2.72
N TYR A 288 5.69 1.89 1.82
CA TYR A 288 5.36 3.31 2.06
C TYR A 288 3.87 3.47 2.28
N PHE A 289 3.49 4.19 3.33
CA PHE A 289 2.09 4.30 3.70
C PHE A 289 1.65 5.73 4.00
N VAL A 290 0.36 5.96 3.85
CA VAL A 290 -0.28 7.25 4.05
C VAL A 290 -0.83 7.33 5.46
N GLN A 291 -0.51 8.41 6.18
CA GLN A 291 -1.11 8.72 7.47
C GLN A 291 -2.59 9.07 7.29
N LEU A 292 -3.41 8.64 8.23
CA LEU A 292 -4.85 8.89 8.23
C LEU A 292 -5.15 10.40 8.16
N ALA A 293 -5.98 10.79 7.19
CA ALA A 293 -6.41 12.18 7.03
C ALA A 293 -7.35 12.64 8.17
N PRO A 294 -7.46 13.95 8.43
CA PRO A 294 -8.47 14.51 9.31
C PRO A 294 -9.89 14.17 8.87
N TYR A 295 -10.72 13.72 9.82
CA TYR A 295 -12.13 13.40 9.57
C TYR A 295 -12.92 13.42 10.88
N THR A 296 -14.20 13.80 10.82
CA THR A 296 -15.12 13.87 11.96
C THR A 296 -15.66 12.49 12.29
N TYR A 297 -14.99 11.77 13.20
CA TYR A 297 -15.45 10.48 13.73
C TYR A 297 -16.46 10.69 14.86
N GLY A 298 -17.30 9.67 15.13
CA GLY A 298 -18.28 9.68 16.20
C GLY A 298 -17.70 9.54 17.62
N GLU A 299 -16.42 9.23 17.76
CA GLU A 299 -15.69 9.12 19.03
C GLU A 299 -14.51 10.09 19.00
N LYS A 300 -14.18 10.67 20.18
CA LYS A 300 -13.10 11.66 20.30
C LYS A 300 -11.74 11.01 20.09
N ASN A 301 -10.81 11.72 19.46
CA ASN A 301 -9.37 11.43 19.38
C ASN A 301 -8.96 10.07 18.79
N ILE A 302 -9.89 9.23 18.32
CA ILE A 302 -9.56 7.90 17.80
C ILE A 302 -8.67 7.95 16.54
N ALA A 303 -8.84 8.97 15.70
CA ALA A 303 -7.98 9.19 14.55
C ALA A 303 -6.57 9.67 14.97
N ALA A 304 -6.47 10.49 16.02
CA ALA A 304 -5.17 10.92 16.55
C ALA A 304 -4.37 9.72 17.08
N LEU A 305 -5.01 8.82 17.80
CA LEU A 305 -4.40 7.57 18.29
C LEU A 305 -3.98 6.65 17.13
N LEU A 306 -4.78 6.56 16.07
CA LEU A 306 -4.41 5.77 14.90
C LEU A 306 -3.21 6.37 14.16
N ARG A 307 -3.16 7.70 13.97
CA ARG A 307 -1.99 8.38 13.37
C ARG A 307 -0.72 8.14 14.18
N GLU A 308 -0.83 8.15 15.51
CA GLU A 308 0.28 7.79 16.41
C GLU A 308 0.73 6.34 16.18
N ALA A 309 -0.22 5.39 16.07
CA ALA A 309 0.08 3.99 15.80
C ALA A 309 0.75 3.80 14.42
N GLN A 310 0.33 4.56 13.41
CA GLN A 310 0.99 4.59 12.09
C GLN A 310 2.44 5.10 12.21
N VAL A 311 2.69 6.17 12.96
CA VAL A 311 4.07 6.67 13.18
C VAL A 311 4.93 5.63 13.92
N LYS A 312 4.37 4.93 14.92
CA LYS A 312 5.08 3.84 15.61
C LYS A 312 5.52 2.70 14.69
N THR A 313 4.82 2.46 13.60
CA THR A 313 5.19 1.43 12.61
C THR A 313 6.49 1.77 11.86
N LEU A 314 6.94 3.03 11.86
CA LEU A 314 8.24 3.44 11.31
C LEU A 314 9.46 2.84 12.02
N ALA A 315 9.27 2.14 13.14
CA ALA A 315 10.32 1.33 13.76
C ALA A 315 10.75 0.14 12.88
N LEU A 316 9.91 -0.28 11.92
CA LEU A 316 10.28 -1.28 10.93
C LEU A 316 11.19 -0.69 9.86
N HIS A 317 12.24 -1.43 9.53
CA HIS A 317 13.17 -1.07 8.47
C HIS A 317 12.45 -0.92 7.11
N GLN A 318 12.97 -0.08 6.23
CA GLN A 318 12.41 0.17 4.89
C GLN A 318 10.90 0.52 4.88
N THR A 319 10.44 1.24 5.89
CA THR A 319 9.10 1.84 5.90
C THR A 319 9.19 3.35 5.80
N GLY A 320 8.10 3.98 5.37
CA GLY A 320 8.00 5.43 5.29
C GLY A 320 6.55 5.90 5.33
N ILE A 321 6.32 7.08 5.91
CA ILE A 321 4.99 7.66 6.09
C ILE A 321 4.82 8.96 5.31
N VAL A 322 3.72 9.07 4.60
CA VAL A 322 3.26 10.31 3.97
C VAL A 322 2.19 10.94 4.84
N VAL A 323 2.45 12.14 5.31
CA VAL A 323 1.51 12.93 6.12
C VAL A 323 0.56 13.68 5.20
N THR A 324 -0.74 13.74 5.57
CA THR A 324 -1.83 14.27 4.73
C THR A 324 -2.79 15.20 5.48
N ASN A 325 -2.43 15.63 6.69
CA ASN A 325 -3.29 16.49 7.50
C ASN A 325 -3.55 17.87 6.88
N ASP A 326 -2.76 18.29 5.90
CA ASP A 326 -2.91 19.52 5.10
C ASP A 326 -3.77 19.33 3.83
N LEU A 327 -4.17 18.10 3.51
CA LEU A 327 -4.87 17.77 2.27
C LEU A 327 -6.38 17.53 2.46
N ALA A 328 -6.89 17.73 3.68
CA ALA A 328 -8.31 17.60 3.98
C ALA A 328 -8.98 18.97 3.91
N ASP A 329 -9.63 19.25 2.80
CA ASP A 329 -10.40 20.50 2.56
C ASP A 329 -11.71 20.51 3.36
N ASP A 330 -12.26 19.31 3.60
CA ASP A 330 -13.51 19.09 4.33
C ASP A 330 -13.36 17.89 5.28
N THR A 331 -13.38 18.16 6.57
CA THR A 331 -13.25 17.11 7.60
C THR A 331 -14.55 16.33 7.84
N THR A 332 -15.64 16.64 7.13
CA THR A 332 -16.87 15.84 7.12
C THR A 332 -16.88 14.79 6.00
N ASP A 333 -15.98 14.90 5.02
CA ASP A 333 -15.76 13.88 3.99
C ASP A 333 -14.52 13.02 4.35
N ILE A 334 -14.75 11.73 4.54
CA ILE A 334 -13.68 10.76 4.84
C ILE A 334 -12.72 10.54 3.67
N HIS A 335 -13.06 11.06 2.48
CA HIS A 335 -12.29 10.91 1.25
C HIS A 335 -11.73 12.26 0.76
N PRO A 336 -10.58 12.73 1.28
CA PRO A 336 -9.94 13.95 0.75
C PRO A 336 -9.77 13.87 -0.77
N LYS A 337 -10.16 14.94 -1.47
CA LYS A 337 -10.19 14.93 -2.94
C LYS A 337 -8.80 15.06 -3.58
N ASN A 338 -7.83 15.60 -2.85
CA ASN A 338 -6.46 15.77 -3.34
C ASN A 338 -5.66 14.45 -3.31
N LYS A 339 -5.95 13.55 -4.24
CA LYS A 339 -5.20 12.29 -4.41
C LYS A 339 -3.86 12.50 -5.13
N LYS A 340 -3.71 13.62 -5.85
CA LYS A 340 -2.49 13.95 -6.59
C LYS A 340 -1.30 14.12 -5.65
N ASP A 341 -1.42 14.99 -4.65
CA ASP A 341 -0.31 15.25 -3.75
C ASP A 341 0.03 14.03 -2.89
N VAL A 342 -0.97 13.21 -2.53
CA VAL A 342 -0.73 11.92 -1.86
C VAL A 342 0.16 11.01 -2.70
N GLY A 343 -0.22 10.79 -3.98
CA GLY A 343 0.56 9.95 -4.90
C GLY A 343 1.96 10.51 -5.17
N VAL A 344 2.07 11.83 -5.36
CA VAL A 344 3.37 12.50 -5.58
C VAL A 344 4.27 12.40 -4.34
N ARG A 345 3.73 12.57 -3.12
CA ARG A 345 4.51 12.42 -1.87
C ARG A 345 5.01 10.98 -1.69
N LEU A 346 4.18 9.97 -1.97
CA LEU A 346 4.60 8.56 -1.98
C LEU A 346 5.72 8.31 -3.00
N ALA A 347 5.60 8.86 -4.20
CA ALA A 347 6.63 8.73 -5.23
C ALA A 347 7.94 9.42 -4.84
N LYS A 348 7.89 10.63 -4.27
CA LYS A 348 9.09 11.31 -3.76
C LYS A 348 9.82 10.45 -2.72
N MET A 349 9.07 9.80 -1.83
CA MET A 349 9.64 8.91 -0.83
C MET A 349 10.28 7.67 -1.47
N ALA A 350 9.62 7.05 -2.46
CA ALA A 350 10.17 5.92 -3.20
C ALA A 350 11.43 6.34 -3.99
N LEU A 351 11.42 7.48 -4.65
CA LEU A 351 12.58 8.03 -5.37
C LEU A 351 13.79 8.23 -4.45
N ALA A 352 13.54 8.76 -3.23
CA ALA A 352 14.62 8.97 -2.26
C ALA A 352 15.14 7.66 -1.66
N ASN A 353 14.24 6.78 -1.19
CA ASN A 353 14.62 5.59 -0.41
C ASN A 353 14.92 4.36 -1.27
N THR A 354 14.10 4.08 -2.29
CA THR A 354 14.27 2.88 -3.13
C THR A 354 15.25 3.13 -4.26
N TYR A 355 15.22 4.33 -4.85
CA TYR A 355 16.05 4.67 -6.01
C TYR A 355 17.23 5.59 -5.68
N SER A 356 17.40 5.97 -4.41
CA SER A 356 18.53 6.76 -3.91
C SER A 356 18.76 8.09 -4.64
N LEU A 357 17.67 8.72 -5.12
CA LEU A 357 17.74 10.02 -5.77
C LEU A 357 17.66 11.17 -4.75
N PRO A 358 18.35 12.30 -4.97
CA PRO A 358 18.34 13.45 -4.08
C PRO A 358 17.04 14.25 -4.21
N ILE A 359 15.95 13.76 -3.62
CA ILE A 359 14.61 14.36 -3.73
C ILE A 359 14.34 15.33 -2.58
N SER A 360 14.14 16.59 -2.90
CA SER A 360 13.70 17.61 -1.94
C SER A 360 12.24 17.37 -1.53
N GLY A 361 11.94 17.48 -0.22
CA GLY A 361 10.60 17.26 0.32
C GLY A 361 10.14 15.81 0.16
N ALA A 362 11.03 14.85 0.38
CA ALA A 362 10.67 13.43 0.39
C ALA A 362 10.05 12.99 1.73
N TYR A 363 10.34 13.72 2.81
CA TYR A 363 9.95 13.33 4.17
C TYR A 363 9.22 14.44 4.88
N SER A 364 8.19 14.08 5.62
CA SER A 364 7.53 14.97 6.57
C SER A 364 8.35 15.11 7.86
N PRO A 365 8.39 16.30 8.49
CA PRO A 365 8.95 16.44 9.82
C PRO A 365 8.22 15.56 10.83
N LEU A 366 8.96 14.91 11.71
CA LEU A 366 8.46 14.04 12.78
C LEU A 366 9.02 14.51 14.13
N TYR A 367 8.19 14.51 15.17
CA TYR A 367 8.65 14.76 16.54
C TYR A 367 9.77 13.78 16.93
N ASN A 368 10.80 14.28 17.59
CA ASN A 368 11.93 13.49 18.06
C ASN A 368 12.01 13.47 19.60
N TYR A 369 12.23 14.65 20.20
CA TYR A 369 12.24 14.84 21.65
C TYR A 369 11.94 16.29 22.02
N MET A 370 11.71 16.55 23.31
CA MET A 370 11.56 17.89 23.85
C MET A 370 12.55 18.15 25.00
N ARG A 371 12.82 19.43 25.24
CA ARG A 371 13.53 19.93 26.41
C ARG A 371 12.68 20.99 27.10
N VAL A 372 12.58 20.90 28.42
CA VAL A 372 11.90 21.87 29.26
C VAL A 372 12.94 22.75 29.95
N ASP A 373 12.70 24.05 29.95
CA ASP A 373 13.52 25.05 30.64
C ASP A 373 12.59 26.09 31.29
N GLY A 374 12.37 25.96 32.58
CA GLY A 374 11.37 26.76 33.33
C GLY A 374 9.96 26.50 32.80
N ASP A 375 9.27 27.49 32.31
CA ASP A 375 7.93 27.45 31.74
C ASP A 375 7.93 27.26 30.19
N MET A 376 9.11 27.11 29.62
CA MET A 376 9.33 27.02 28.19
C MET A 376 9.63 25.57 27.77
N VAL A 377 9.03 25.11 26.64
CA VAL A 377 9.34 23.84 26.00
C VAL A 377 9.96 24.08 24.65
N THR A 378 11.10 23.44 24.37
CA THR A 378 11.72 23.42 23.05
C THR A 378 11.52 22.01 22.44
N LEU A 379 10.89 21.97 21.26
CA LEU A 379 10.65 20.75 20.49
C LEU A 379 11.71 20.57 19.41
N PHE A 380 12.18 19.34 19.25
CA PHE A 380 13.16 18.93 18.26
C PHE A 380 12.54 17.88 17.32
N PHE A 381 12.86 17.98 16.04
CA PHE A 381 12.22 17.18 14.99
C PHE A 381 13.27 16.48 14.12
N LYS A 382 12.89 15.35 13.53
CA LYS A 382 13.59 14.70 12.42
C LYS A 382 13.02 15.19 11.10
N ASN A 383 13.77 15.04 10.00
CA ASN A 383 13.34 15.31 8.63
C ASN A 383 12.91 16.77 8.36
N VAL A 384 13.53 17.72 9.02
CA VAL A 384 13.17 19.14 8.90
C VAL A 384 13.69 19.82 7.64
N GLY A 385 14.54 19.15 6.85
CA GLY A 385 15.17 19.74 5.67
C GLY A 385 15.98 20.98 5.98
N THR A 386 15.70 22.09 5.28
CA THR A 386 16.35 23.40 5.49
C THR A 386 15.70 24.19 6.63
N GLY A 387 14.71 23.66 7.32
CA GLY A 387 14.05 24.25 8.47
C GLY A 387 12.53 24.16 8.42
N LEU A 388 11.88 24.68 9.45
CA LEU A 388 10.44 24.71 9.60
C LEU A 388 9.88 26.12 9.26
N ARG A 389 8.61 26.15 8.87
CA ARG A 389 7.79 27.37 8.67
C ARG A 389 6.35 27.11 9.11
N ALA A 390 5.64 28.16 9.48
CA ALA A 390 4.18 28.13 9.60
C ALA A 390 3.54 28.67 8.32
N GLU A 391 2.38 28.16 7.95
CA GLU A 391 1.45 28.86 7.06
C GLU A 391 0.60 29.82 7.90
N GLY A 392 0.62 31.11 7.55
CA GLY A 392 0.07 32.17 8.40
C GLY A 392 1.12 32.84 9.30
N ARG A 393 0.66 33.56 10.30
CA ARG A 393 1.56 34.37 11.14
C ARG A 393 2.20 33.63 12.30
N THR A 394 1.51 32.60 12.82
CA THR A 394 1.92 31.85 14.02
C THR A 394 1.73 30.35 13.81
N GLY A 395 2.49 29.55 14.56
CA GLY A 395 2.23 28.11 14.65
C GLY A 395 0.98 27.85 15.49
N GLU A 396 0.06 27.09 14.96
CA GLU A 396 -1.22 26.78 15.59
C GLU A 396 -1.33 25.27 15.90
N GLY A 397 -2.27 24.92 16.78
CA GLY A 397 -2.56 23.52 17.10
C GLY A 397 -1.66 22.90 18.17
N PHE A 398 -0.84 23.71 18.87
CA PHE A 398 -0.04 23.26 20.00
C PHE A 398 -0.77 23.45 21.33
N PHE A 399 -0.69 22.44 22.18
CA PHE A 399 -1.22 22.42 23.52
C PHE A 399 -0.17 21.92 24.50
N ILE A 400 -0.06 22.54 25.66
CA ILE A 400 0.84 22.14 26.75
C ILE A 400 0.01 21.78 27.98
N ALA A 401 0.44 20.76 28.72
CA ALA A 401 -0.08 20.42 30.03
C ALA A 401 1.03 20.33 31.07
N GLY A 402 0.68 20.64 32.34
CA GLY A 402 1.48 20.33 33.50
C GLY A 402 1.18 18.92 34.07
N ALA A 403 1.61 18.68 35.30
CA ALA A 403 1.35 17.43 36.02
C ALA A 403 -0.15 17.15 36.28
N ASP A 404 -0.98 18.19 36.22
CA ASP A 404 -2.44 18.13 36.32
C ASP A 404 -3.12 17.50 35.09
N LYS A 405 -2.36 17.29 34.01
CA LYS A 405 -2.81 16.72 32.72
C LYS A 405 -3.88 17.56 31.99
N GLN A 406 -4.04 18.84 32.38
CA GLN A 406 -4.94 19.78 31.69
C GLN A 406 -4.18 20.47 30.54
N PHE A 407 -4.69 20.33 29.32
CA PHE A 407 -4.07 20.88 28.12
C PHE A 407 -4.58 22.30 27.83
N TYR A 408 -3.65 23.24 27.72
CA TYR A 408 -3.90 24.64 27.40
C TYR A 408 -3.22 25.02 26.09
N PRO A 409 -3.80 25.92 25.29
CA PRO A 409 -3.15 26.44 24.07
C PRO A 409 -1.77 27.03 24.39
N ALA A 410 -0.83 26.80 23.49
CA ALA A 410 0.54 27.32 23.60
C ALA A 410 0.87 28.24 22.44
N GLU A 411 1.59 29.31 22.74
CA GLU A 411 2.21 30.18 21.73
C GLU A 411 3.46 29.50 21.18
N ALA A 412 3.53 29.33 19.85
CA ALA A 412 4.63 28.64 19.17
C ALA A 412 5.54 29.64 18.45
N ARG A 413 6.84 29.53 18.70
CA ARG A 413 7.89 30.30 18.01
C ARG A 413 8.84 29.36 17.26
N ILE A 414 8.88 29.49 15.94
CA ILE A 414 9.75 28.68 15.09
C ILE A 414 11.12 29.34 14.98
N ALA A 415 12.18 28.58 15.23
CA ALA A 415 13.57 29.01 15.08
C ALA A 415 14.37 27.92 14.33
N GLY A 416 14.53 28.10 13.01
CA GLY A 416 15.22 27.13 12.17
C GLY A 416 14.52 25.77 12.18
N SER A 417 15.10 24.77 12.81
CA SER A 417 14.62 23.39 12.90
C SER A 417 13.89 23.04 14.20
N THR A 418 13.66 24.04 15.07
CA THR A 418 13.04 23.85 16.39
C THR A 418 11.79 24.70 16.55
N ILE A 419 10.93 24.31 17.48
CA ILE A 419 9.77 25.11 17.91
C ILE A 419 9.82 25.27 19.40
N THR A 420 9.76 26.53 19.88
CA THR A 420 9.65 26.86 21.29
C THR A 420 8.20 27.17 21.62
N LEU A 421 7.70 26.60 22.70
CA LEU A 421 6.32 26.73 23.17
C LEU A 421 6.28 27.35 24.56
N VAL A 422 5.31 28.23 24.79
CA VAL A 422 5.00 28.83 26.09
C VAL A 422 3.48 28.88 26.26
N SER A 423 2.99 28.65 27.48
CA SER A 423 1.59 28.89 27.85
C SER A 423 1.52 29.65 29.17
N LYS A 424 0.70 30.70 29.21
CA LYS A 424 0.49 31.50 30.44
C LYS A 424 -0.10 30.67 31.59
N GLN A 425 -0.86 29.64 31.24
CA GLN A 425 -1.57 28.76 32.18
C GLN A 425 -0.66 27.67 32.78
N VAL A 426 0.48 27.33 32.13
CA VAL A 426 1.32 26.21 32.54
C VAL A 426 2.73 26.69 32.89
N LYS A 427 3.06 26.69 34.18
CA LYS A 427 4.37 27.11 34.67
C LYS A 427 5.41 25.98 34.74
N GLN A 428 4.96 24.73 34.76
CA GLN A 428 5.80 23.55 34.78
C GLN A 428 5.31 22.56 33.71
N PRO A 429 5.71 22.75 32.46
CA PRO A 429 5.29 21.87 31.36
C PRO A 429 5.76 20.42 31.57
N ALA A 430 4.86 19.47 31.36
CA ALA A 430 5.14 18.04 31.40
C ALA A 430 4.85 17.34 30.06
N ALA A 431 3.88 17.86 29.29
CA ALA A 431 3.46 17.26 28.02
C ALA A 431 3.09 18.29 26.96
N VAL A 432 3.25 17.90 25.70
CA VAL A 432 2.86 18.67 24.52
C VAL A 432 2.05 17.79 23.57
N ARG A 433 1.00 18.38 22.97
CA ARG A 433 0.26 17.78 21.85
C ARG A 433 0.21 18.76 20.69
N TYR A 434 0.39 18.25 19.46
CA TYR A 434 0.26 19.02 18.24
C TYR A 434 -0.72 18.33 17.28
N ALA A 435 -1.75 19.07 16.85
CA ALA A 435 -2.80 18.58 15.96
C ALA A 435 -3.35 17.20 16.38
N PHE A 436 -3.43 16.94 17.70
CA PHE A 436 -3.80 15.66 18.28
C PHE A 436 -5.31 15.59 18.52
N SER A 437 -6.08 15.57 17.45
CA SER A 437 -7.54 15.34 17.45
C SER A 437 -7.98 14.69 16.13
N ASN A 438 -9.25 14.33 16.01
CA ASN A 438 -9.79 13.72 14.79
C ASN A 438 -9.65 14.63 13.57
N THR A 439 -9.98 15.91 13.73
CA THR A 439 -10.17 16.89 12.65
C THR A 439 -9.05 17.92 12.54
N ALA A 440 -8.03 17.85 13.41
CA ALA A 440 -7.01 18.89 13.43
C ALA A 440 -6.20 18.91 12.13
N VAL A 441 -6.21 20.08 11.50
CA VAL A 441 -5.37 20.44 10.37
C VAL A 441 -4.20 21.26 10.93
N GLY A 442 -2.97 20.79 10.68
CA GLY A 442 -1.78 21.49 11.13
C GLY A 442 -1.32 22.54 10.12
N ASN A 443 -0.67 23.62 10.60
CA ASN A 443 -0.13 24.66 9.75
C ASN A 443 1.41 24.76 9.78
N ILE A 444 2.09 23.76 10.32
CA ILE A 444 3.54 23.69 10.36
C ILE A 444 4.05 22.79 9.23
N PHE A 445 5.04 23.29 8.51
CA PHE A 445 5.64 22.60 7.35
C PHE A 445 7.17 22.67 7.43
N SER A 446 7.85 21.74 6.78
CA SER A 446 9.23 22.01 6.37
C SER A 446 9.25 23.10 5.30
N ARG A 447 10.40 23.75 5.09
CA ARG A 447 10.54 24.75 4.02
C ARG A 447 10.35 24.14 2.63
N GLU A 448 10.56 22.85 2.49
CA GLU A 448 10.31 22.05 1.27
C GLU A 448 8.82 21.71 1.08
N GLY A 449 7.93 22.18 1.97
CA GLY A 449 6.47 22.07 1.84
C GLY A 449 5.87 20.77 2.37
N MET A 450 6.59 20.00 3.19
CA MET A 450 6.03 18.79 3.81
C MET A 450 5.44 19.11 5.19
N PRO A 451 4.19 18.70 5.48
CA PRO A 451 3.53 19.01 6.74
C PRO A 451 4.15 18.25 7.92
N LEU A 452 4.17 18.89 9.09
CA LEU A 452 4.55 18.26 10.34
C LEU A 452 3.50 17.22 10.74
N SER A 453 3.96 16.01 11.04
CA SER A 453 3.08 14.95 11.52
C SER A 453 2.47 15.31 12.87
N PRO A 454 1.16 15.10 13.09
CA PRO A 454 0.56 15.18 14.42
C PRO A 454 1.27 14.27 15.43
N PHE A 455 1.40 14.73 16.67
CA PHE A 455 2.06 13.96 17.74
C PHE A 455 1.57 14.34 19.12
N ARG A 456 1.91 13.51 20.09
CA ARG A 456 1.93 13.80 21.52
C ARG A 456 3.25 13.37 22.13
N THR A 457 3.63 13.98 23.26
CA THR A 457 4.83 13.62 24.02
C THR A 457 4.52 12.81 25.27
N ASP A 458 3.26 12.69 25.60
CA ASP A 458 2.73 11.94 26.76
C ASP A 458 2.27 10.54 26.37
N ASP A 459 2.12 9.67 27.38
CA ASP A 459 1.53 8.33 27.31
C ASP A 459 0.21 8.24 28.09
N TRP A 460 -0.37 9.37 28.49
CA TRP A 460 -1.56 9.43 29.30
C TRP A 460 -2.78 8.88 28.59
N GLU A 461 -3.75 8.42 29.37
CA GLU A 461 -5.04 7.98 28.84
C GLU A 461 -5.71 9.13 28.05
N VAL A 462 -6.26 8.79 26.91
CA VAL A 462 -6.91 9.74 25.99
C VAL A 462 -8.42 9.49 26.00
N ASP A 463 -9.20 10.55 26.19
CA ASP A 463 -10.65 10.49 26.09
C ASP A 463 -11.09 10.09 24.68
N THR A 464 -11.69 8.91 24.58
CA THR A 464 -12.29 8.36 23.34
C THR A 464 -13.79 8.20 23.46
N SER A 465 -14.43 8.92 24.37
CA SER A 465 -15.88 8.90 24.52
C SER A 465 -16.60 9.38 23.26
N SER A 466 -17.85 8.94 23.08
CA SER A 466 -18.68 9.39 21.95
C SER A 466 -18.85 10.91 21.96
N VAL A 467 -18.81 11.48 20.78
CA VAL A 467 -19.16 12.89 20.57
C VAL A 467 -20.66 13.01 20.74
N LYS A 468 -21.11 13.82 21.72
CA LYS A 468 -22.55 14.08 21.99
C LYS A 468 -23.15 14.99 20.93
#